data_10d1349091c6f467e458018284bf23ce
#
_entry.id   10d1349091c6f467e458018284bf23ce
#
_cell.length_a   1.000
_cell.length_b   1.000
_cell.length_c   1.000
_cell.angle_alpha   90.00
_cell.angle_beta   90.00
_cell.angle_gamma   90.00
#
_symmetry.space_group_name_H-M   'P 1'
#
loop_
_entity.id
_entity.type
_entity.pdbx_description
1 polymer ?
#
loop_
_entity_poly.entity_id
_entity_poly.type
_entity_poly.pdbx_seq_one_letter_code
_entity_poly.pdbx_strand_id
1 'polypeptide(L)'
;NTDSLTVAEVDHEGHMSRITIVTTGTPQVIEQIKAQLGRIVPVHDVHDLTVEGPSVERELALLKVSGEGEKRVEALRLADIFRANVVDSTLSSFTFEITGTSEKIDAFADLMRPLGLEEVARTGVVALSREEK
;
A
#
# COMPACT_ATOMS: atom_id res chain seq x y z
N ASN A 1 8.13 -8.91 -5.31
CA ASN A 1 8.44 -8.06 -6.45
C ASN A 1 7.24 -7.33 -6.94
N THR A 2 6.92 -6.29 -6.27
CA THR A 2 5.79 -5.51 -6.72
C THR A 2 6.22 -4.08 -6.93
N ASP A 3 5.99 -3.61 -8.12
CA ASP A 3 6.10 -2.20 -8.40
C ASP A 3 4.75 -1.58 -8.13
N SER A 4 4.76 -0.46 -7.45
CA SER A 4 3.53 0.25 -7.22
C SER A 4 3.72 1.72 -7.56
N LEU A 5 2.65 2.34 -7.98
CA LEU A 5 2.64 3.74 -8.35
C LEU A 5 1.48 4.42 -7.68
N THR A 6 1.77 5.46 -6.95
CA THR A 6 0.74 6.24 -6.27
C THR A 6 0.92 7.71 -6.61
N VAL A 7 -0.17 8.38 -6.91
CA VAL A 7 -0.15 9.79 -7.23
C VAL A 7 -0.98 10.55 -6.21
N ALA A 8 -0.40 11.60 -5.67
CA ALA A 8 -1.10 12.49 -4.74
C ALA A 8 -0.85 13.93 -5.16
N GLU A 9 -1.88 14.74 -5.07
CA GLU A 9 -1.73 16.16 -5.34
C GLU A 9 -1.21 16.86 -4.10
N VAL A 10 -0.06 17.49 -4.21
CA VAL A 10 0.63 18.09 -3.08
C VAL A 10 0.31 19.57 -2.93
N ASP A 11 0.15 20.24 -4.05
CA ASP A 11 -0.18 21.66 -4.08
C ASP A 11 -1.32 21.87 -5.07
N HIS A 12 -2.50 22.12 -4.53
CA HIS A 12 -3.71 22.21 -5.33
C HIS A 12 -3.70 23.39 -6.29
N GLU A 13 -3.19 24.52 -5.84
CA GLU A 13 -3.13 25.73 -6.66
C GLU A 13 -2.03 25.66 -7.71
N GLY A 14 -0.88 25.10 -7.36
CA GLY A 14 0.23 24.96 -8.27
C GLY A 14 0.15 23.74 -9.18
N HIS A 15 -0.89 22.95 -9.04
CA HIS A 15 -1.06 21.70 -9.80
C HIS A 15 0.15 20.78 -9.68
N MET A 16 0.73 20.73 -8.50
CA MET A 16 1.90 19.89 -8.25
C MET A 16 1.46 18.56 -7.65
N SER A 17 1.92 17.47 -8.23
CA SER A 17 1.58 16.14 -7.77
C SER A 17 2.83 15.39 -7.34
N ARG A 18 2.68 14.50 -6.37
CA ARG A 18 3.74 13.59 -5.97
C ARG A 18 3.41 12.21 -6.48
N ILE A 19 4.39 11.59 -7.12
CA ILE A 19 4.29 10.22 -7.60
C ILE A 19 5.23 9.38 -6.78
N THR A 20 4.71 8.33 -6.16
CA THR A 20 5.51 7.39 -5.38
C THR A 20 5.62 6.09 -6.16
N ILE A 21 6.84 5.66 -6.44
CA ILE A 21 7.11 4.41 -7.14
C ILE A 21 7.89 3.51 -6.19
N VAL A 22 7.39 2.30 -6.00
CA VAL A 22 8.09 1.29 -5.20
C VAL A 22 8.59 0.22 -6.17
N THR A 23 9.88 -0.04 -6.14
CA THR A 23 10.49 -1.03 -7.02
C THR A 23 11.62 -1.74 -6.29
N THR A 24 11.93 -2.95 -6.72
CA THR A 24 13.01 -3.77 -6.16
C THR A 24 14.16 -3.83 -7.15
N GLY A 25 14.72 -2.70 -7.51
CA GLY A 25 15.80 -2.65 -8.47
C GLY A 25 17.17 -2.51 -7.83
N THR A 26 18.21 -2.77 -8.62
CA THR A 26 19.57 -2.43 -8.23
C THR A 26 19.73 -0.91 -8.25
N PRO A 27 20.79 -0.36 -7.63
CA PRO A 27 21.04 1.07 -7.72
C PRO A 27 21.10 1.60 -9.14
N GLN A 28 21.61 0.82 -10.08
CA GLN A 28 21.66 1.22 -11.49
C GLN A 28 20.27 1.34 -12.09
N VAL A 29 19.40 0.40 -11.78
CA VAL A 29 18.01 0.44 -12.26
C VAL A 29 17.30 1.65 -11.70
N ILE A 30 17.49 1.95 -10.44
CA ILE A 30 16.88 3.11 -9.79
C ILE A 30 17.35 4.40 -10.47
N GLU A 31 18.61 4.52 -10.77
CA GLU A 31 19.14 5.69 -11.48
C GLU A 31 18.54 5.83 -12.87
N GLN A 32 18.33 4.73 -13.57
CA GLN A 32 17.68 4.75 -14.88
C GLN A 32 16.24 5.20 -14.78
N ILE A 33 15.52 4.75 -13.78
CA ILE A 33 14.13 5.17 -13.55
C ILE A 33 14.07 6.67 -13.31
N LYS A 34 14.96 7.20 -12.46
CA LYS A 34 15.01 8.63 -12.18
C LYS A 34 15.28 9.44 -13.45
N ALA A 35 16.22 8.98 -14.27
CA ALA A 35 16.55 9.66 -15.51
C ALA A 35 15.39 9.65 -16.51
N GLN A 36 14.68 8.53 -16.62
CA GLN A 36 13.54 8.42 -17.53
C GLN A 36 12.37 9.29 -17.09
N LEU A 37 12.13 9.36 -15.78
CA LEU A 37 11.07 10.24 -15.27
C LEU A 37 11.32 11.69 -15.61
N GLY A 38 12.57 12.13 -15.54
CA GLY A 38 12.92 13.49 -15.88
C GLY A 38 12.73 13.84 -17.35
N ARG A 39 12.65 12.84 -18.23
CA ARG A 39 12.45 13.05 -19.67
C ARG A 39 10.99 13.07 -20.07
N ILE A 40 10.14 12.34 -19.35
CA ILE A 40 8.76 12.11 -19.77
C ILE A 40 7.85 13.25 -19.37
N VAL A 41 8.04 13.78 -18.18
CA VAL A 41 7.17 14.81 -17.62
C VAL A 41 8.02 15.89 -16.99
N PRO A 42 7.47 17.10 -16.79
CA PRO A 42 8.20 18.15 -16.08
C PRO A 42 8.33 17.78 -14.59
N VAL A 43 9.39 17.07 -14.27
CA VAL A 43 9.67 16.62 -12.91
C VAL A 43 10.54 17.67 -12.25
N HIS A 44 10.05 18.24 -11.14
CA HIS A 44 10.80 19.26 -10.41
C HIS A 44 11.84 18.63 -9.50
N ASP A 45 11.54 17.46 -8.95
CA ASP A 45 12.40 16.85 -7.96
C ASP A 45 12.15 15.34 -7.90
N VAL A 46 13.22 14.58 -7.72
CA VAL A 46 13.14 13.13 -7.56
C VAL A 46 13.91 12.74 -6.32
N HIS A 47 13.23 12.06 -5.40
CA HIS A 47 13.83 11.63 -4.14
C HIS A 47 13.83 10.12 -4.04
N ASP A 48 14.98 9.55 -3.68
CA ASP A 48 15.09 8.14 -3.33
C ASP A 48 14.98 8.04 -1.82
N LEU A 49 13.82 7.69 -1.32
CA LEU A 49 13.54 7.69 0.12
C LEU A 49 14.34 6.64 0.88
N THR A 50 14.82 5.60 0.21
CA THR A 50 15.68 4.61 0.88
C THR A 50 17.05 5.17 1.20
N VAL A 51 17.50 6.18 0.45
CA VAL A 51 18.79 6.83 0.64
C VAL A 51 18.66 8.07 1.51
N GLU A 52 17.55 8.78 1.42
CA GLU A 52 17.38 10.09 2.08
C GLU A 52 17.04 9.99 3.57
N GLY A 53 16.86 8.79 4.10
CA GLY A 53 16.64 8.60 5.52
C GLY A 53 15.23 8.16 5.86
N PRO A 54 14.78 8.37 7.11
CA PRO A 54 13.49 7.85 7.56
C PRO A 54 12.32 8.42 6.78
N SER A 55 11.37 7.58 6.49
CA SER A 55 10.13 7.99 5.84
C SER A 55 8.94 7.36 6.55
N VAL A 56 7.77 7.93 6.34
CA VAL A 56 6.51 7.33 6.77
C VAL A 56 5.85 6.73 5.54
N GLU A 57 5.56 5.46 5.59
CA GLU A 57 4.94 4.74 4.50
C GLU A 57 3.63 4.13 4.94
N ARG A 58 2.63 4.20 4.10
CA ARG A 58 1.33 3.57 4.36
C ARG A 58 0.75 3.05 3.06
N GLU A 59 -0.06 2.03 3.20
CA GLU A 59 -0.78 1.42 2.09
C GLU A 59 -2.18 1.09 2.58
N LEU A 60 -3.15 1.13 1.67
CA LEU A 60 -4.51 0.69 1.97
C LEU A 60 -4.81 -0.55 1.15
N ALA A 61 -5.47 -1.51 1.76
CA ALA A 61 -5.90 -2.72 1.07
C ALA A 61 -7.35 -3.04 1.40
N LEU A 62 -8.02 -3.63 0.43
CA LEU A 62 -9.34 -4.21 0.60
C LEU A 62 -9.21 -5.71 0.38
N LEU A 63 -9.72 -6.49 1.32
CA LEU A 63 -9.62 -7.94 1.26
C LEU A 63 -11.03 -8.54 1.36
N LYS A 64 -11.39 -9.36 0.38
CA LYS A 64 -12.65 -10.07 0.40
C LYS A 64 -12.43 -11.47 0.92
N VAL A 65 -13.11 -11.82 1.99
CA VAL A 65 -12.94 -13.10 2.68
C VAL A 65 -14.31 -13.79 2.77
N SER A 66 -14.39 -15.01 2.25
CA SER A 66 -15.59 -15.84 2.35
C SER A 66 -15.34 -16.94 3.35
N GLY A 67 -16.24 -17.10 4.30
CA GLY A 67 -16.13 -18.16 5.27
C GLY A 67 -17.35 -18.24 6.14
N GLU A 68 -17.53 -19.40 6.72
CA GLU A 68 -18.66 -19.67 7.60
C GLU A 68 -18.16 -20.34 8.86
N GLY A 69 -18.98 -20.31 9.93
CA GLY A 69 -18.71 -20.98 11.17
C GLY A 69 -17.45 -20.45 11.84
N GLU A 70 -16.57 -21.36 12.21
CA GLU A 70 -15.37 -21.00 12.95
C GLU A 70 -14.40 -20.15 12.16
N LYS A 71 -14.33 -20.35 10.84
CA LYS A 71 -13.48 -19.53 9.98
C LYS A 71 -13.95 -18.09 9.96
N ARG A 72 -15.25 -17.88 9.94
CA ARG A 72 -15.84 -16.55 9.98
C ARG A 72 -15.50 -15.84 11.28
N VAL A 73 -15.62 -16.54 12.40
CA VAL A 73 -15.31 -16.00 13.72
C VAL A 73 -13.83 -15.65 13.83
N GLU A 74 -12.97 -16.53 13.34
CA GLU A 74 -11.52 -16.29 13.40
C GLU A 74 -11.11 -15.11 12.50
N ALA A 75 -11.71 -14.98 11.33
CA ALA A 75 -11.43 -13.84 10.45
C ALA A 75 -11.77 -12.51 11.14
N LEU A 76 -12.92 -12.46 11.81
CA LEU A 76 -13.33 -11.26 12.53
C LEU A 76 -12.39 -10.96 13.70
N ARG A 77 -11.93 -12.01 14.41
CA ARG A 77 -11.01 -11.84 15.53
C ARG A 77 -9.68 -11.27 15.06
N LEU A 78 -9.15 -11.80 13.96
CA LEU A 78 -7.88 -11.31 13.40
C LEU A 78 -8.03 -9.90 12.86
N ALA A 79 -9.17 -9.60 12.23
CA ALA A 79 -9.43 -8.24 11.75
C ALA A 79 -9.38 -7.23 12.90
N ASP A 80 -9.94 -7.58 14.03
CA ASP A 80 -9.89 -6.72 15.21
C ASP A 80 -8.46 -6.53 15.71
N ILE A 81 -7.68 -7.60 15.76
CA ILE A 81 -6.28 -7.54 16.19
C ILE A 81 -5.46 -6.62 15.28
N PHE A 82 -5.68 -6.72 13.97
CA PHE A 82 -4.95 -5.91 12.99
C PHE A 82 -5.57 -4.53 12.77
N ARG A 83 -6.66 -4.25 13.47
CA ARG A 83 -7.41 -2.99 13.34
C ARG A 83 -7.93 -2.76 11.94
N ALA A 84 -8.34 -3.83 11.29
CA ALA A 84 -9.03 -3.74 10.02
C ALA A 84 -10.50 -3.47 10.27
N ASN A 85 -11.13 -2.76 9.35
CA ASN A 85 -12.54 -2.42 9.44
C ASN A 85 -13.35 -3.27 8.48
N VAL A 86 -14.57 -3.64 8.88
CA VAL A 86 -15.48 -4.30 7.97
C VAL A 86 -16.24 -3.22 7.21
N VAL A 87 -16.05 -3.15 5.91
CA VAL A 87 -16.70 -2.14 5.08
C VAL A 87 -17.86 -2.70 4.28
N ASP A 88 -17.96 -4.02 4.19
CA ASP A 88 -19.09 -4.70 3.57
C ASP A 88 -19.22 -6.09 4.19
N SER A 89 -20.45 -6.58 4.27
CA SER A 89 -20.72 -7.86 4.91
C SER A 89 -21.94 -8.50 4.29
N THR A 90 -21.84 -9.79 3.98
CA THR A 90 -22.96 -10.62 3.61
C THR A 90 -23.03 -11.80 4.58
N LEU A 91 -23.98 -12.69 4.37
CA LEU A 91 -24.08 -13.88 5.22
C LEU A 91 -22.87 -14.80 5.06
N SER A 92 -22.17 -14.73 3.94
CA SER A 92 -21.09 -15.64 3.62
C SER A 92 -19.75 -14.96 3.38
N SER A 93 -19.68 -13.62 3.40
CA SER A 93 -18.43 -12.95 3.12
C SER A 93 -18.33 -11.61 3.83
N PHE A 94 -17.09 -11.15 3.95
CA PHE A 94 -16.75 -9.82 4.44
C PHE A 94 -15.80 -9.15 3.47
N THR A 95 -15.86 -7.83 3.40
CA THR A 95 -14.77 -7.05 2.83
C THR A 95 -14.15 -6.24 3.95
N PHE A 96 -12.86 -6.46 4.17
CA PHE A 96 -12.09 -5.74 5.18
C PHE A 96 -11.30 -4.63 4.52
N GLU A 97 -11.18 -3.51 5.22
CA GLU A 97 -10.30 -2.42 4.85
C GLU A 97 -9.19 -2.34 5.89
N ILE A 98 -7.94 -2.34 5.45
CA ILE A 98 -6.81 -2.25 6.34
C ILE A 98 -5.79 -1.25 5.80
N THR A 99 -5.23 -0.45 6.69
CA THR A 99 -4.15 0.46 6.36
C THR A 99 -2.94 0.17 7.24
N GLY A 100 -1.79 0.40 6.71
CA GLY A 100 -0.55 0.19 7.46
C GLY A 100 0.63 0.07 6.53
N THR A 101 1.71 -0.48 7.07
CA THR A 101 2.88 -0.80 6.25
C THR A 101 2.57 -1.99 5.36
N SER A 102 3.35 -2.16 4.31
CA SER A 102 3.19 -3.31 3.41
C SER A 102 3.34 -4.62 4.17
N GLU A 103 4.25 -4.66 5.15
CA GLU A 103 4.47 -5.86 5.96
C GLU A 103 3.25 -6.23 6.78
N LYS A 104 2.58 -5.23 7.36
CA LYS A 104 1.35 -5.46 8.11
C LYS A 104 0.26 -6.03 7.22
N ILE A 105 0.11 -5.47 6.03
CA ILE A 105 -0.91 -5.92 5.07
C ILE A 105 -0.59 -7.32 4.56
N ASP A 106 0.69 -7.60 4.28
CA ASP A 106 1.11 -8.94 3.88
C ASP A 106 0.79 -9.97 4.96
N ALA A 107 1.09 -9.64 6.21
CA ALA A 107 0.82 -10.55 7.33
C ALA A 107 -0.68 -10.83 7.47
N PHE A 108 -1.49 -9.80 7.36
CA PHE A 108 -2.94 -9.95 7.45
C PHE A 108 -3.48 -10.82 6.31
N ALA A 109 -3.02 -10.56 5.09
CA ALA A 109 -3.45 -11.34 3.93
C ALA A 109 -3.06 -12.81 4.08
N ASP A 110 -1.85 -13.08 4.56
CA ASP A 110 -1.39 -14.45 4.75
C ASP A 110 -2.23 -15.19 5.78
N LEU A 111 -2.64 -14.52 6.85
CA LEU A 111 -3.51 -15.13 7.87
C LEU A 111 -4.93 -15.36 7.34
N MET A 112 -5.37 -14.54 6.40
CA MET A 112 -6.71 -14.68 5.83
C MET A 112 -6.81 -15.78 4.78
N ARG A 113 -5.70 -16.19 4.15
CA ARG A 113 -5.72 -17.21 3.11
C ARG A 113 -6.42 -18.50 3.53
N PRO A 114 -6.04 -19.12 4.67
CA PRO A 114 -6.73 -20.34 5.09
C PRO A 114 -8.16 -20.10 5.57
N LEU A 115 -8.54 -18.84 5.79
CA LEU A 115 -9.87 -18.51 6.27
C LEU A 115 -10.85 -18.15 5.14
N GLY A 116 -10.38 -18.22 3.90
CA GLY A 116 -11.24 -18.00 2.74
C GLY A 116 -11.00 -16.71 2.00
N LEU A 117 -9.76 -16.23 1.99
CA LEU A 117 -9.41 -15.05 1.21
C LEU A 117 -9.67 -15.30 -0.28
N GLU A 118 -10.48 -14.44 -0.89
CA GLU A 118 -10.81 -14.55 -2.31
C GLU A 118 -10.09 -13.53 -3.16
N GLU A 119 -9.97 -12.31 -2.66
CA GLU A 119 -9.45 -11.22 -3.49
C GLU A 119 -8.80 -10.18 -2.60
N VAL A 120 -7.71 -9.61 -3.09
CA VAL A 120 -7.02 -8.51 -2.43
C VAL A 120 -6.80 -7.41 -3.46
N ALA A 121 -7.21 -6.20 -3.11
CA ALA A 121 -6.92 -5.01 -3.90
C ALA A 121 -6.07 -4.09 -3.03
N ARG A 122 -4.94 -3.63 -3.55
CA ARG A 122 -4.00 -2.79 -2.80
C ARG A 122 -3.73 -1.51 -3.59
N THR A 123 -3.61 -0.41 -2.86
CA THR A 123 -3.30 0.88 -3.49
C THR A 123 -1.83 1.01 -3.88
N GLY A 124 -0.96 0.25 -3.23
CA GLY A 124 0.44 0.56 -3.28
C GLY A 124 0.80 1.56 -2.19
N VAL A 125 2.08 1.77 -2.00
CA VAL A 125 2.60 2.57 -0.89
C VAL A 125 2.57 4.05 -1.22
N VAL A 126 2.12 4.86 -0.27
CA VAL A 126 2.38 6.30 -0.26
C VAL A 126 3.42 6.57 0.81
N ALA A 127 4.33 7.48 0.53
CA ALA A 127 5.45 7.74 1.42
C ALA A 127 5.76 9.22 1.52
N LEU A 128 6.16 9.64 2.71
CA LEU A 128 6.62 10.99 2.97
C LEU A 128 7.90 10.91 3.80
N SER A 129 8.88 11.75 3.47
CA SER A 129 10.08 11.87 4.29
C SER A 129 9.70 12.47 5.65
N ARG A 130 10.30 11.93 6.71
CA ARG A 130 10.07 12.41 8.06
C ARG A 130 10.96 13.61 8.41
N GLU A 131 11.98 13.84 7.63
CA GLU A 131 12.93 14.90 7.92
C GLU A 131 12.51 16.21 7.28
N GLU A 132 12.73 17.29 8.01
CA GLU A 132 12.52 18.63 7.46
C GLU A 132 13.67 18.96 6.51
N LYS A 133 13.31 19.57 5.41
CA LYS A 133 14.28 19.96 4.39
C LYS A 133 14.36 21.47 4.26
#